data_9dc2c7dc9d0ef9ba0a428eb938a23af4
#
_entry.id   9dc2c7dc9d0ef9ba0a428eb938a23af4
#
_cell.length_a   1.000
_cell.length_b   1.000
_cell.length_c   1.000
_cell.angle_alpha   90.00
_cell.angle_beta   90.00
_cell.angle_gamma   90.00
#
_symmetry.space_group_name_H-M   'P 1'
#
loop_
_entity.id
_entity.type
_entity.pdbx_description
1 polymer ?
#
loop_
_entity_poly.entity_id
_entity_poly.type
_entity_poly.pdbx_seq_one_letter_code
_entity_poly.pdbx_strand_id
1 'polypeptide(L)'
;KIYMKKIKIFLLFIFCISSSISFSKDVTFDEWLVSFKNNALDQGISNNTLETVLSNAEYLPNVIKYDRYQPEFYEDTKTYVTKRTSNKKLKNGITLYLKNKEVINNIETKFNVEKELLLALMGIETNFGKYLGKMDIISSLATLSFDKRRSAFFTNELITILKLIDNNIIDYQTLYGSWAGAFGNFQFMPTTIKQYALDYDKNNQINLKSIEDSF
;
A
#
# COMPACT_ATOMS: atom_id res chain seq x y z
N LYS A 1 69.53 10.43 -7.39
CA LYS A 1 68.34 11.35 -7.41
C LYS A 1 67.13 10.73 -8.15
N ILE A 2 67.33 9.95 -9.21
CA ILE A 2 66.22 9.35 -9.97
C ILE A 2 65.54 8.18 -9.20
N TYR A 3 66.31 7.40 -8.44
CA TYR A 3 65.78 6.26 -7.64
C TYR A 3 64.88 6.75 -6.47
N MET A 4 65.25 7.82 -5.80
CA MET A 4 64.45 8.41 -4.71
C MET A 4 63.13 8.99 -5.22
N LYS A 5 63.07 9.53 -6.45
CA LYS A 5 61.81 10.00 -7.07
C LYS A 5 60.87 8.85 -7.39
N LYS A 6 61.39 7.71 -7.87
CA LYS A 6 60.54 6.51 -8.17
C LYS A 6 59.98 5.89 -6.89
N ILE A 7 60.75 5.87 -5.79
CA ILE A 7 60.23 5.38 -4.49
C ILE A 7 59.14 6.27 -3.91
N LYS A 8 59.28 7.60 -4.03
CA LYS A 8 58.23 8.55 -3.59
C LYS A 8 56.94 8.43 -4.39
N ILE A 9 57.00 8.20 -5.70
CA ILE A 9 55.83 7.97 -6.57
C ILE A 9 55.18 6.65 -6.23
N PHE A 10 55.95 5.61 -5.95
CA PHE A 10 55.41 4.29 -5.57
C PHE A 10 54.73 4.33 -4.18
N LEU A 11 55.26 5.03 -3.21
CA LEU A 11 54.63 5.24 -1.90
C LEU A 11 53.35 6.11 -2.00
N LEU A 12 53.32 7.09 -2.91
CA LEU A 12 52.12 7.90 -3.16
C LEU A 12 51.02 7.06 -3.78
N PHE A 13 51.39 6.12 -4.66
CA PHE A 13 50.42 5.20 -5.31
C PHE A 13 49.85 4.16 -4.32
N ILE A 14 50.62 3.67 -3.36
CA ILE A 14 50.14 2.78 -2.28
C ILE A 14 49.22 3.54 -1.31
N PHE A 15 49.46 4.83 -1.06
CA PHE A 15 48.60 5.65 -0.21
C PHE A 15 47.23 5.95 -0.86
N CYS A 16 47.15 6.03 -2.19
CA CYS A 16 45.87 6.20 -2.92
C CYS A 16 45.04 4.92 -3.00
N ILE A 17 45.63 3.72 -2.78
CA ILE A 17 44.91 2.45 -2.83
C ILE A 17 44.31 2.07 -1.46
N SER A 18 44.70 2.73 -0.38
CA SER A 18 44.09 2.59 0.94
C SER A 18 42.79 3.43 1.07
N SER A 19 42.02 3.55 -0.05
CA SER A 19 40.64 3.99 0.00
C SER A 19 39.89 2.98 0.87
N SER A 20 39.56 3.38 2.08
CA SER A 20 38.74 2.62 3.00
C SER A 20 37.51 2.12 2.24
N ILE A 21 37.43 0.82 1.99
CA ILE A 21 36.17 0.20 1.63
C ILE A 21 35.30 0.39 2.87
N SER A 22 34.54 1.50 2.89
CA SER A 22 33.49 1.70 3.85
C SER A 22 32.45 0.64 3.53
N PHE A 23 32.48 -0.47 4.24
CA PHE A 23 31.35 -1.39 4.30
C PHE A 23 30.21 -0.58 4.94
N SER A 24 29.36 0.00 4.10
CA SER A 24 28.06 0.45 4.55
C SER A 24 27.34 -0.77 5.08
N LYS A 25 27.22 -0.90 6.39
CA LYS A 25 26.36 -1.90 7.02
C LYS A 25 24.96 -1.68 6.44
N ASP A 26 24.39 -2.69 5.81
CA ASP A 26 23.01 -2.59 5.36
C ASP A 26 22.12 -2.33 6.58
N VAL A 27 21.33 -1.27 6.49
CA VAL A 27 20.36 -0.89 7.52
C VAL A 27 19.35 -2.01 7.66
N THR A 28 19.09 -2.48 8.87
CA THR A 28 18.05 -3.47 9.14
C THR A 28 16.65 -2.84 9.08
N PHE A 29 15.61 -3.67 8.95
CA PHE A 29 14.23 -3.18 8.98
C PHE A 29 13.90 -2.44 10.29
N ASP A 30 14.37 -2.94 11.43
CA ASP A 30 14.14 -2.34 12.73
C ASP A 30 14.85 -0.97 12.87
N GLU A 31 16.11 -0.86 12.43
CA GLU A 31 16.85 0.42 12.39
C GLU A 31 16.15 1.43 11.46
N TRP A 32 15.63 0.96 10.32
CA TRP A 32 14.84 1.79 9.40
C TRP A 32 13.52 2.24 10.04
N LEU A 33 12.81 1.34 10.73
CA LEU A 33 11.52 1.64 11.35
C LEU A 33 11.65 2.71 12.43
N VAL A 34 12.74 2.70 13.21
CA VAL A 34 13.06 3.78 14.17
C VAL A 34 13.25 5.11 13.45
N SER A 35 14.02 5.13 12.36
CA SER A 35 14.22 6.35 11.56
C SER A 35 12.92 6.84 10.90
N PHE A 36 12.08 5.90 10.45
CA PHE A 36 10.77 6.21 9.88
C PHE A 36 9.83 6.83 10.92
N LYS A 37 9.79 6.29 12.15
CA LYS A 37 8.97 6.86 13.25
C LYS A 37 9.35 8.32 13.53
N ASN A 38 10.64 8.64 13.60
CA ASN A 38 11.10 10.01 13.78
C ASN A 38 10.63 10.94 12.64
N ASN A 39 10.77 10.50 11.40
CA ASN A 39 10.27 11.24 10.24
C ASN A 39 8.74 11.44 10.27
N ALA A 40 8.00 10.45 10.73
CA ALA A 40 6.54 10.52 10.86
C ALA A 40 6.10 11.51 11.96
N LEU A 41 6.83 11.56 13.09
CA LEU A 41 6.66 12.59 14.13
C LEU A 41 6.87 13.99 13.58
N ASP A 42 7.96 14.22 12.84
CA ASP A 42 8.26 15.49 12.17
C ASP A 42 7.17 15.91 11.18
N GLN A 43 6.43 14.96 10.62
CA GLN A 43 5.27 15.21 9.76
C GLN A 43 3.95 15.39 10.50
N GLY A 44 3.98 15.46 11.85
CA GLY A 44 2.85 15.78 12.70
C GLY A 44 1.95 14.61 13.07
N ILE A 45 2.41 13.36 12.90
CA ILE A 45 1.68 12.17 13.39
C ILE A 45 1.99 12.01 14.89
N SER A 46 0.97 11.77 15.71
CA SER A 46 1.14 11.65 17.16
C SER A 46 1.99 10.43 17.56
N ASN A 47 2.75 10.57 18.64
CA ASN A 47 3.52 9.45 19.20
C ASN A 47 2.60 8.28 19.59
N ASN A 48 1.41 8.55 20.08
CA ASN A 48 0.44 7.53 20.44
C ASN A 48 0.07 6.65 19.25
N THR A 49 -0.24 7.26 18.10
CA THR A 49 -0.55 6.52 16.86
C THR A 49 0.65 5.69 16.40
N LEU A 50 1.86 6.27 16.41
CA LEU A 50 3.07 5.55 15.99
C LEU A 50 3.37 4.36 16.88
N GLU A 51 3.26 4.51 18.20
CA GLU A 51 3.48 3.40 19.13
C GLU A 51 2.37 2.34 19.06
N THR A 52 1.12 2.74 18.86
CA THR A 52 0.01 1.79 18.77
C THR A 52 0.04 1.01 17.45
N VAL A 53 0.30 1.70 16.32
CA VAL A 53 0.15 1.11 14.98
C VAL A 53 1.43 0.44 14.50
N LEU A 54 2.61 1.04 14.76
CA LEU A 54 3.89 0.52 14.27
C LEU A 54 4.61 -0.43 15.23
N SER A 55 4.10 -0.62 16.46
CA SER A 55 4.69 -1.57 17.40
C SER A 55 4.64 -3.02 16.92
N ASN A 56 3.64 -3.35 16.12
CA ASN A 56 3.42 -4.69 15.55
C ASN A 56 3.77 -4.77 14.06
N ALA A 57 4.41 -3.74 13.50
CA ALA A 57 4.81 -3.75 12.10
C ALA A 57 5.96 -4.74 11.89
N GLU A 58 5.76 -5.71 11.00
CA GLU A 58 6.71 -6.78 10.70
C GLU A 58 7.28 -6.64 9.29
N TYR A 59 8.53 -7.09 9.12
CA TYR A 59 9.09 -7.27 7.78
C TYR A 59 8.50 -8.50 7.11
N LEU A 60 7.86 -8.32 5.95
CA LEU A 60 7.15 -9.37 5.21
C LEU A 60 7.88 -9.72 3.90
N PRO A 61 8.83 -10.67 3.89
CA PRO A 61 9.62 -11.00 2.68
C PRO A 61 8.78 -11.42 1.46
N ASN A 62 7.59 -12.00 1.71
CA ASN A 62 6.68 -12.39 0.63
C ASN A 62 6.08 -11.18 -0.10
N VAL A 63 5.92 -10.05 0.56
CA VAL A 63 5.47 -8.79 -0.05
C VAL A 63 6.46 -8.36 -1.14
N ILE A 64 7.77 -8.45 -0.85
CA ILE A 64 8.81 -8.16 -1.84
C ILE A 64 8.74 -9.10 -3.04
N LYS A 65 8.47 -10.40 -2.82
CA LYS A 65 8.31 -11.37 -3.92
C LYS A 65 7.11 -11.01 -4.80
N TYR A 66 5.96 -10.65 -4.21
CA TYR A 66 4.78 -10.22 -4.95
C TYR A 66 5.04 -8.93 -5.74
N ASP A 67 5.75 -7.96 -5.16
CA ASP A 67 6.14 -6.73 -5.85
C ASP A 67 7.06 -6.98 -7.07
N ARG A 68 7.89 -8.03 -7.03
CA ARG A 68 8.78 -8.41 -8.12
C ARG A 68 8.10 -9.24 -9.20
N TYR A 69 7.04 -9.95 -8.86
CA TYR A 69 6.32 -10.83 -9.76
C TYR A 69 4.82 -10.56 -9.71
N GLN A 70 4.30 -9.97 -10.78
CA GLN A 70 2.88 -9.63 -10.93
C GLN A 70 2.32 -10.47 -12.09
N PRO A 71 1.47 -11.47 -11.81
CA PRO A 71 0.94 -12.40 -12.82
C PRO A 71 0.21 -11.72 -13.99
N GLU A 72 -0.39 -10.56 -13.76
CA GLU A 72 -1.15 -9.77 -14.73
C GLU A 72 -0.34 -9.42 -15.99
N PHE A 73 0.98 -9.30 -15.86
CA PHE A 73 1.86 -9.01 -16.99
C PHE A 73 2.16 -10.22 -17.87
N TYR A 74 1.76 -11.42 -17.43
CA TYR A 74 2.03 -12.68 -18.12
C TYR A 74 0.78 -13.36 -18.66
N GLU A 75 -0.43 -12.84 -18.35
CA GLU A 75 -1.70 -13.40 -18.81
C GLU A 75 -2.16 -12.69 -20.09
N ASP A 76 -2.54 -13.45 -21.13
CA ASP A 76 -3.10 -12.85 -22.34
C ASP A 76 -4.48 -12.24 -22.08
N THR A 77 -4.85 -11.22 -22.86
CA THR A 77 -6.08 -10.45 -22.68
C THR A 77 -7.35 -11.30 -22.73
N LYS A 78 -7.43 -12.30 -23.60
CA LYS A 78 -8.61 -13.17 -23.74
C LYS A 78 -8.81 -13.98 -22.47
N THR A 79 -7.75 -14.61 -21.97
CA THR A 79 -7.76 -15.39 -20.73
C THR A 79 -8.11 -14.49 -19.54
N TYR A 80 -7.50 -13.31 -19.46
CA TYR A 80 -7.80 -12.30 -18.44
C TYR A 80 -9.28 -11.95 -18.40
N VAL A 81 -9.86 -11.54 -19.53
CA VAL A 81 -11.27 -11.16 -19.64
C VAL A 81 -12.17 -12.35 -19.31
N THR A 82 -11.94 -13.53 -19.90
CA THR A 82 -12.76 -14.72 -19.70
C THR A 82 -12.87 -15.12 -18.23
N LYS A 83 -11.76 -15.08 -17.51
CA LYS A 83 -11.73 -15.39 -16.06
C LYS A 83 -12.53 -14.38 -15.23
N ARG A 84 -12.59 -13.11 -15.66
CA ARG A 84 -13.18 -12.03 -14.88
C ARG A 84 -14.63 -11.70 -15.24
N THR A 85 -15.17 -12.24 -16.35
CA THR A 85 -16.52 -11.97 -16.84
C THR A 85 -17.43 -13.20 -16.85
N SER A 86 -17.25 -14.13 -15.91
CA SER A 86 -18.04 -15.35 -15.85
C SER A 86 -19.51 -15.09 -15.47
N ASN A 87 -20.44 -15.95 -15.96
CA ASN A 87 -21.85 -15.91 -15.58
C ASN A 87 -22.08 -15.98 -14.06
N LYS A 88 -21.20 -16.64 -13.32
CA LYS A 88 -21.23 -16.67 -11.85
C LYS A 88 -20.98 -15.29 -11.25
N LYS A 89 -20.00 -14.55 -11.79
CA LYS A 89 -19.74 -13.16 -11.36
C LYS A 89 -20.92 -12.25 -11.67
N LEU A 90 -21.47 -12.35 -12.87
CA LEU A 90 -22.67 -11.58 -13.25
C LEU A 90 -23.83 -11.81 -12.26
N LYS A 91 -24.15 -13.08 -11.94
CA LYS A 91 -25.18 -13.40 -10.95
C LYS A 91 -24.87 -12.83 -9.56
N ASN A 92 -23.60 -12.87 -9.11
CA ASN A 92 -23.21 -12.30 -7.84
C ASN A 92 -23.42 -10.78 -7.82
N GLY A 93 -23.06 -10.07 -8.90
CA GLY A 93 -23.27 -8.62 -9.03
C GLY A 93 -24.75 -8.24 -8.99
N ILE A 94 -25.59 -8.95 -9.74
CA ILE A 94 -27.05 -8.75 -9.70
C ILE A 94 -27.60 -8.99 -8.28
N THR A 95 -27.17 -10.05 -7.61
CA THR A 95 -27.59 -10.35 -6.23
C THR A 95 -27.19 -9.23 -5.27
N LEU A 96 -25.94 -8.72 -5.37
CA LEU A 96 -25.47 -7.60 -4.54
C LEU A 96 -26.31 -6.35 -4.81
N TYR A 97 -26.53 -6.01 -6.08
CA TYR A 97 -27.36 -4.86 -6.46
C TYR A 97 -28.77 -4.97 -5.88
N LEU A 98 -29.45 -6.10 -6.08
CA LEU A 98 -30.83 -6.27 -5.58
C LEU A 98 -30.92 -6.14 -4.06
N LYS A 99 -29.90 -6.61 -3.34
CA LYS A 99 -29.81 -6.50 -1.87
C LYS A 99 -29.63 -5.05 -1.40
N ASN A 100 -28.91 -4.22 -2.17
CA ASN A 100 -28.51 -2.86 -1.79
C ASN A 100 -29.04 -1.82 -2.78
N LYS A 101 -30.16 -2.12 -3.43
CA LYS A 101 -30.70 -1.36 -4.57
C LYS A 101 -30.90 0.12 -4.26
N GLU A 102 -31.41 0.44 -3.09
CA GLU A 102 -31.70 1.83 -2.69
C GLU A 102 -30.42 2.65 -2.59
N VAL A 103 -29.45 2.17 -1.82
CA VAL A 103 -28.16 2.86 -1.61
C VAL A 103 -27.44 3.04 -2.94
N ILE A 104 -27.32 1.97 -3.75
CA ILE A 104 -26.61 2.03 -5.03
C ILE A 104 -27.28 2.99 -6.01
N ASN A 105 -28.61 3.01 -6.11
CA ASN A 105 -29.32 3.96 -6.97
C ASN A 105 -29.19 5.41 -6.47
N ASN A 106 -29.18 5.64 -5.16
CA ASN A 106 -28.94 6.96 -4.58
C ASN A 106 -27.54 7.47 -4.92
N ILE A 107 -26.53 6.61 -4.83
CA ILE A 107 -25.14 6.94 -5.19
C ILE A 107 -25.04 7.24 -6.70
N GLU A 108 -25.60 6.39 -7.56
CA GLU A 108 -25.67 6.62 -9.00
C GLU A 108 -26.26 8.00 -9.32
N THR A 109 -27.39 8.32 -8.71
CA THR A 109 -28.09 9.61 -8.93
C THR A 109 -27.26 10.80 -8.40
N LYS A 110 -26.67 10.64 -7.21
CA LYS A 110 -25.94 11.72 -6.52
C LYS A 110 -24.62 12.06 -7.22
N PHE A 111 -23.89 11.04 -7.66
CA PHE A 111 -22.54 11.21 -8.23
C PHE A 111 -22.51 11.10 -9.75
N ASN A 112 -23.63 10.78 -10.39
CA ASN A 112 -23.76 10.60 -11.84
C ASN A 112 -22.75 9.58 -12.40
N VAL A 113 -22.60 8.46 -11.70
CA VAL A 113 -21.73 7.32 -12.09
C VAL A 113 -22.61 6.10 -12.26
N GLU A 114 -22.56 5.45 -13.42
CA GLU A 114 -23.33 4.26 -13.73
C GLU A 114 -23.07 3.16 -12.69
N LYS A 115 -24.13 2.64 -12.08
CA LYS A 115 -24.04 1.58 -11.06
C LYS A 115 -23.43 0.29 -11.62
N GLU A 116 -23.64 0.01 -12.91
CA GLU A 116 -23.07 -1.14 -13.60
C GLU A 116 -21.54 -1.07 -13.62
N LEU A 117 -20.97 0.14 -13.79
CA LEU A 117 -19.53 0.37 -13.71
C LEU A 117 -19.01 0.10 -12.31
N LEU A 118 -19.65 0.67 -11.28
CA LEU A 118 -19.27 0.46 -9.89
C LEU A 118 -19.32 -1.02 -9.51
N LEU A 119 -20.41 -1.71 -9.85
CA LEU A 119 -20.55 -3.15 -9.60
C LEU A 119 -19.50 -3.97 -10.34
N ALA A 120 -19.19 -3.61 -11.59
CA ALA A 120 -18.15 -4.30 -12.36
C ALA A 120 -16.76 -4.16 -11.71
N LEU A 121 -16.38 -2.94 -11.28
CA LEU A 121 -15.14 -2.67 -10.57
C LEU A 121 -15.05 -3.50 -9.29
N MET A 122 -16.06 -3.45 -8.42
CA MET A 122 -16.10 -4.26 -7.20
C MET A 122 -16.02 -5.76 -7.49
N GLY A 123 -16.64 -6.20 -8.59
CA GLY A 123 -16.55 -7.59 -9.07
C GLY A 123 -15.16 -8.00 -9.49
N ILE A 124 -14.41 -7.11 -10.14
CA ILE A 124 -13.03 -7.35 -10.59
C ILE A 124 -12.09 -7.35 -9.39
N GLU A 125 -12.15 -6.31 -8.56
CA GLU A 125 -11.23 -6.08 -7.45
C GLU A 125 -11.35 -7.14 -6.34
N THR A 126 -12.57 -7.37 -5.85
CA THR A 126 -12.76 -8.16 -4.64
C THR A 126 -13.77 -9.30 -4.80
N ASN A 127 -14.26 -9.55 -6.01
CA ASN A 127 -15.37 -10.47 -6.23
C ASN A 127 -16.57 -10.16 -5.31
N PHE A 128 -16.96 -8.88 -5.30
CA PHE A 128 -18.06 -8.35 -4.50
C PHE A 128 -17.81 -8.50 -2.98
N GLY A 129 -16.63 -8.08 -2.53
CA GLY A 129 -16.24 -8.09 -1.13
C GLY A 129 -15.84 -9.46 -0.56
N LYS A 130 -15.80 -10.53 -1.39
CA LYS A 130 -15.44 -11.88 -0.92
C LYS A 130 -13.93 -12.06 -0.72
N TYR A 131 -13.10 -11.30 -1.43
CA TYR A 131 -11.65 -11.39 -1.41
C TYR A 131 -11.02 -10.01 -1.18
N LEU A 132 -11.08 -9.56 0.06
CA LEU A 132 -10.55 -8.24 0.45
C LEU A 132 -9.03 -8.23 0.67
N GLY A 133 -8.39 -9.40 0.61
CA GLY A 133 -7.00 -9.56 1.06
C GLY A 133 -6.92 -9.88 2.55
N LYS A 134 -5.75 -10.41 2.96
CA LYS A 134 -5.48 -10.83 4.34
C LYS A 134 -4.14 -10.33 4.86
N MET A 135 -3.43 -9.54 4.05
CA MET A 135 -2.14 -8.98 4.46
C MET A 135 -2.39 -7.81 5.40
N ASP A 136 -1.59 -7.73 6.44
CA ASP A 136 -1.52 -6.54 7.28
C ASP A 136 -1.01 -5.36 6.44
N ILE A 137 -1.82 -4.31 6.32
CA ILE A 137 -1.54 -3.16 5.46
C ILE A 137 -0.33 -2.37 5.97
N ILE A 138 -0.21 -2.21 7.28
CA ILE A 138 0.87 -1.44 7.89
C ILE A 138 2.21 -2.13 7.65
N SER A 139 2.31 -3.42 7.95
CA SER A 139 3.51 -4.22 7.70
C SER A 139 3.86 -4.31 6.21
N SER A 140 2.85 -4.43 5.34
CA SER A 140 3.04 -4.46 3.89
C SER A 140 3.63 -3.14 3.38
N LEU A 141 3.04 -2.01 3.75
CA LEU A 141 3.52 -0.68 3.37
C LEU A 141 4.89 -0.37 3.99
N ALA A 142 5.13 -0.73 5.26
CA ALA A 142 6.43 -0.57 5.91
C ALA A 142 7.53 -1.39 5.19
N THR A 143 7.23 -2.66 4.85
CA THR A 143 8.15 -3.51 4.09
C THR A 143 8.50 -2.92 2.72
N LEU A 144 7.51 -2.43 1.97
CA LEU A 144 7.70 -1.82 0.66
C LEU A 144 8.35 -0.44 0.72
N SER A 145 8.16 0.28 1.83
CA SER A 145 8.86 1.55 2.10
C SER A 145 10.34 1.33 2.41
N PHE A 146 10.65 0.26 3.14
CA PHE A 146 12.02 -0.18 3.42
C PHE A 146 12.74 -0.67 2.15
N ASP A 147 12.05 -1.33 1.23
CA ASP A 147 12.61 -1.82 -0.03
C ASP A 147 12.94 -0.67 -1.00
N LYS A 148 14.13 -0.69 -1.59
CA LYS A 148 14.68 0.44 -2.37
C LYS A 148 13.92 0.72 -3.67
N ARG A 149 13.17 -0.26 -4.23
CA ARG A 149 12.62 -0.15 -5.59
C ARG A 149 11.59 0.96 -5.77
N ARG A 150 10.63 1.07 -4.85
CA ARG A 150 9.55 2.06 -4.86
C ARG A 150 9.36 2.73 -3.50
N SER A 151 10.45 2.87 -2.74
CA SER A 151 10.44 3.35 -1.36
C SER A 151 9.68 4.65 -1.19
N ALA A 152 9.95 5.67 -2.01
CA ALA A 152 9.30 6.97 -1.89
C ALA A 152 7.77 6.90 -2.05
N PHE A 153 7.29 6.11 -3.01
CA PHE A 153 5.85 5.89 -3.22
C PHE A 153 5.21 5.24 -1.99
N PHE A 154 5.74 4.11 -1.52
CA PHE A 154 5.14 3.39 -0.41
C PHE A 154 5.31 4.12 0.93
N THR A 155 6.39 4.89 1.12
CA THR A 155 6.54 5.78 2.28
C THR A 155 5.44 6.83 2.34
N ASN A 156 5.08 7.42 1.18
CA ASN A 156 3.96 8.36 1.12
C ASN A 156 2.61 7.69 1.44
N GLU A 157 2.39 6.45 0.96
CA GLU A 157 1.18 5.68 1.31
C GLU A 157 1.13 5.35 2.80
N LEU A 158 2.26 4.93 3.41
CA LEU A 158 2.35 4.64 4.83
C LEU A 158 2.11 5.88 5.69
N ILE A 159 2.74 7.00 5.38
CA ILE A 159 2.49 8.29 6.06
C ILE A 159 1.03 8.70 5.94
N THR A 160 0.44 8.52 4.76
CA THR A 160 -0.96 8.89 4.52
C THR A 160 -1.92 8.05 5.35
N ILE A 161 -1.75 6.73 5.41
CA ILE A 161 -2.64 5.88 6.23
C ILE A 161 -2.46 6.19 7.72
N LEU A 162 -1.24 6.44 8.20
CA LEU A 162 -1.01 6.82 9.58
C LEU A 162 -1.70 8.14 9.94
N LYS A 163 -1.71 9.13 9.03
CA LYS A 163 -2.48 10.38 9.22
C LYS A 163 -3.98 10.16 9.26
N LEU A 164 -4.52 9.26 8.45
CA LEU A 164 -5.94 8.91 8.47
C LEU A 164 -6.34 8.23 9.80
N ILE A 165 -5.47 7.39 10.33
CA ILE A 165 -5.66 6.75 11.64
C ILE A 165 -5.56 7.77 12.76
N ASP A 166 -4.53 8.61 12.74
CA ASP A 166 -4.27 9.65 13.76
C ASP A 166 -5.43 10.63 13.91
N ASN A 167 -6.11 10.92 12.79
CA ASN A 167 -7.31 11.76 12.75
C ASN A 167 -8.63 10.98 13.00
N ASN A 168 -8.57 9.71 13.40
CA ASN A 168 -9.73 8.83 13.63
C ASN A 168 -10.66 8.67 12.42
N ILE A 169 -10.17 8.89 11.18
CA ILE A 169 -10.94 8.73 9.96
C ILE A 169 -11.07 7.23 9.60
N ILE A 170 -10.04 6.44 9.89
CA ILE A 170 -10.00 4.99 9.64
C ILE A 170 -9.58 4.26 10.92
N ASP A 171 -10.29 3.19 11.24
CA ASP A 171 -9.90 2.27 12.30
C ASP A 171 -8.77 1.34 11.84
N TYR A 172 -7.60 1.44 12.48
CA TYR A 172 -6.43 0.63 12.14
C TYR A 172 -6.62 -0.87 12.35
N GLN A 173 -7.50 -1.28 13.25
CA GLN A 173 -7.81 -2.69 13.53
C GLN A 173 -8.46 -3.39 12.32
N THR A 174 -9.01 -2.63 11.40
CA THR A 174 -9.66 -3.14 10.19
C THR A 174 -8.74 -3.21 8.96
N LEU A 175 -7.46 -2.81 9.09
CA LEU A 175 -6.54 -2.62 7.98
C LEU A 175 -5.88 -3.93 7.50
N TYR A 176 -6.70 -4.80 6.92
CA TYR A 176 -6.25 -5.97 6.17
C TYR A 176 -6.67 -5.85 4.72
N GLY A 177 -5.76 -6.16 3.81
CA GLY A 177 -5.99 -5.97 2.39
C GLY A 177 -4.98 -6.69 1.50
N SER A 178 -4.57 -6.04 0.40
CA SER A 178 -3.58 -6.56 -0.53
C SER A 178 -2.16 -6.44 0.01
N TRP A 179 -1.25 -7.19 -0.61
CA TRP A 179 0.19 -7.09 -0.35
C TRP A 179 0.77 -5.69 -0.66
N ALA A 180 0.13 -4.92 -1.53
CA ALA A 180 0.59 -3.59 -1.95
C ALA A 180 0.03 -2.45 -1.08
N GLY A 181 -0.80 -2.75 -0.06
CA GLY A 181 -1.38 -1.74 0.81
C GLY A 181 -2.76 -1.23 0.38
N ALA A 182 -3.36 -1.79 -0.68
CA ALA A 182 -4.72 -1.48 -1.08
C ALA A 182 -5.73 -2.26 -0.24
N PHE A 183 -6.87 -1.65 0.11
CA PHE A 183 -7.88 -2.30 0.93
C PHE A 183 -9.31 -1.83 0.62
N GLY A 184 -10.28 -2.52 1.23
CA GLY A 184 -11.69 -2.26 1.01
C GLY A 184 -12.26 -2.93 -0.24
N ASN A 185 -13.55 -2.69 -0.49
CA ASN A 185 -14.30 -3.32 -1.58
C ASN A 185 -13.76 -3.01 -2.98
N PHE A 186 -13.14 -1.85 -3.15
CA PHE A 186 -12.55 -1.37 -4.42
C PHE A 186 -11.02 -1.30 -4.40
N GLN A 187 -10.36 -1.85 -3.38
CA GLN A 187 -8.90 -1.93 -3.28
C GLN A 187 -8.20 -0.58 -3.48
N PHE A 188 -8.64 0.44 -2.76
CA PHE A 188 -8.04 1.77 -2.83
C PHE A 188 -6.73 1.87 -2.03
N MET A 189 -5.78 2.62 -2.58
CA MET A 189 -4.55 3.01 -1.87
C MET A 189 -4.85 4.14 -0.87
N PRO A 190 -4.08 4.26 0.23
CA PRO A 190 -4.29 5.31 1.23
C PRO A 190 -4.39 6.73 0.68
N THR A 191 -3.57 7.09 -0.31
CA THR A 191 -3.64 8.41 -0.94
C THR A 191 -4.94 8.64 -1.70
N THR A 192 -5.48 7.62 -2.36
CA THR A 192 -6.79 7.68 -3.04
C THR A 192 -7.91 7.87 -2.01
N ILE A 193 -7.84 7.15 -0.89
CA ILE A 193 -8.81 7.26 0.21
C ILE A 193 -8.80 8.68 0.78
N LYS A 194 -7.62 9.20 1.11
CA LYS A 194 -7.47 10.57 1.61
C LYS A 194 -8.10 11.62 0.69
N GLN A 195 -8.02 11.40 -0.63
CA GLN A 195 -8.46 12.37 -1.62
C GLN A 195 -9.95 12.28 -1.94
N TYR A 196 -10.53 11.08 -1.93
CA TYR A 196 -11.84 10.83 -2.51
C TYR A 196 -12.85 10.14 -1.60
N ALA A 197 -12.41 9.40 -0.57
CA ALA A 197 -13.34 8.65 0.26
C ALA A 197 -14.22 9.59 1.09
N LEU A 198 -15.46 9.18 1.25
CA LEU A 198 -16.49 9.92 2.00
C LEU A 198 -17.06 9.00 3.07
N ASP A 199 -17.30 9.54 4.26
CA ASP A 199 -18.19 8.98 5.28
C ASP A 199 -19.63 9.21 4.82
N TYR A 200 -20.17 8.27 4.04
CA TYR A 200 -21.47 8.44 3.40
C TYR A 200 -22.62 8.21 4.37
N ASP A 201 -22.48 7.29 5.31
CA ASP A 201 -23.47 6.99 6.37
C ASP A 201 -23.39 7.97 7.57
N LYS A 202 -22.37 8.86 7.59
CA LYS A 202 -22.15 9.91 8.60
C LYS A 202 -21.96 9.38 10.02
N ASN A 203 -21.29 8.24 10.13
CA ASN A 203 -20.95 7.66 11.43
C ASN A 203 -19.62 8.16 12.02
N ASN A 204 -18.94 9.11 11.35
CA ASN A 204 -17.64 9.73 11.65
C ASN A 204 -16.44 8.80 11.40
N GLN A 205 -16.62 7.72 10.66
CA GLN A 205 -15.54 6.84 10.20
C GLN A 205 -15.76 6.41 8.75
N ILE A 206 -14.69 6.21 8.01
CA ILE A 206 -14.75 5.66 6.65
C ILE A 206 -14.48 4.15 6.73
N ASN A 207 -15.50 3.36 6.43
CA ASN A 207 -15.41 1.90 6.37
C ASN A 207 -15.52 1.40 4.93
N LEU A 208 -14.40 1.27 4.23
CA LEU A 208 -14.35 0.81 2.84
C LEU A 208 -14.75 -0.67 2.65
N LYS A 209 -15.20 -1.36 3.69
CA LYS A 209 -15.80 -2.71 3.63
C LYS A 209 -17.32 -2.66 3.71
N SER A 210 -17.91 -1.54 4.13
CA SER A 210 -19.35 -1.29 4.02
C SER A 210 -19.74 -1.00 2.57
N ILE A 211 -21.02 -1.07 2.24
CA ILE A 211 -21.54 -0.68 0.92
C ILE A 211 -21.63 0.84 0.84
N GLU A 212 -22.05 1.46 1.92
CA GLU A 212 -22.31 2.89 2.02
C GLU A 212 -21.06 3.72 1.71
N ASP A 213 -19.92 3.42 2.35
CA ASP A 213 -18.69 4.21 2.21
C ASP A 213 -17.81 3.75 1.05
N SER A 214 -18.08 2.58 0.46
CA SER A 214 -17.25 2.08 -0.64
C SER A 214 -17.78 2.40 -2.02
N PHE A 215 -19.09 2.62 -2.20
CA PHE A 215 -19.71 3.02 -3.45
C PHE A 215 -19.75 4.53 -3.57
#